data_01a99951bb2d1531666af75bfe1f0848
#
_entry.id   01a99951bb2d1531666af75bfe1f0848
#
_cell.length_a   1.000
_cell.length_b   1.000
_cell.length_c   1.000
_cell.angle_alpha   90.00
_cell.angle_beta   90.00
_cell.angle_gamma   90.00
#
_symmetry.space_group_name_H-M   'P 1'
#
loop_
_entity.id
_entity.type
_entity.pdbx_description
1 polymer ?
#
loop_
_entity_poly.entity_id
_entity_poly.type
_entity_poly.pdbx_seq_one_letter_code
_entity_poly.pdbx_strand_id
1 'polypeptide(L)'
;NKKCPYAKATPIISGANDYTIKSGGEFYALAGVTAVDTCGNDITSNIEVFGNVVTTRKGKYKVTYSVTDVLKRTSSVTITVTVQ
;
A
#
# COMPACT_ATOMS: atom_id res chain seq x y z
N ASN A 1 -15.25 -13.62 19.56
CA ASN A 1 -13.99 -13.99 18.92
C ASN A 1 -14.23 -14.86 17.74
N LYS A 2 -14.00 -14.31 16.58
CA LYS A 2 -14.09 -15.07 15.36
C LYS A 2 -12.78 -15.78 15.08
N LYS A 3 -12.88 -17.05 14.87
CA LYS A 3 -11.76 -17.76 14.29
C LYS A 3 -11.59 -17.32 12.86
N CYS A 4 -10.38 -17.02 12.48
CA CYS A 4 -10.09 -16.71 11.11
C CYS A 4 -10.01 -18.00 10.30
N PRO A 5 -10.93 -18.24 9.36
CA PRO A 5 -10.93 -19.50 8.62
C PRO A 5 -9.87 -19.56 7.52
N TYR A 6 -9.24 -18.42 7.23
CA TYR A 6 -8.30 -18.31 6.11
C TYR A 6 -6.86 -18.19 6.59
N ALA A 7 -6.49 -19.08 7.48
CA ALA A 7 -5.18 -18.99 8.13
C ALA A 7 -3.99 -19.04 7.16
N LYS A 8 -4.21 -19.50 5.93
CA LYS A 8 -3.14 -19.58 4.94
C LYS A 8 -3.14 -18.45 3.93
N ALA A 9 -4.13 -17.58 3.97
CA ALA A 9 -4.21 -16.48 3.02
C ALA A 9 -3.48 -15.25 3.55
N THR A 10 -2.99 -14.43 2.64
CA THR A 10 -2.30 -13.19 3.00
C THR A 10 -3.28 -12.02 3.02
N PRO A 11 -2.96 -10.92 3.73
CA PRO A 11 -3.83 -9.75 3.71
C PRO A 11 -3.96 -9.15 2.31
N ILE A 12 -5.02 -8.37 2.12
CA ILE A 12 -5.33 -7.77 0.82
C ILE A 12 -5.15 -6.27 0.93
N ILE A 13 -4.32 -5.72 0.05
CA ILE A 13 -4.14 -4.27 -0.09
C ILE A 13 -4.97 -3.80 -1.26
N SER A 14 -5.82 -2.81 -1.02
CA SER A 14 -6.71 -2.24 -2.05
C SER A 14 -6.41 -0.77 -2.25
N GLY A 15 -6.66 -0.28 -3.46
CA GLY A 15 -6.49 1.12 -3.79
C GLY A 15 -5.06 1.52 -4.15
N ALA A 16 -4.15 0.57 -4.18
CA ALA A 16 -2.77 0.83 -4.56
C ALA A 16 -2.66 0.76 -6.08
N ASN A 17 -2.69 1.92 -6.73
CA ASN A 17 -2.66 2.04 -8.18
C ASN A 17 -1.53 2.97 -8.58
N ASP A 18 -1.12 2.87 -9.83
CA ASP A 18 -0.14 3.80 -10.38
C ASP A 18 -0.74 5.20 -10.42
N TYR A 19 0.09 6.18 -10.12
CA TYR A 19 -0.32 7.58 -10.12
C TYR A 19 0.54 8.40 -11.07
N THR A 20 -0.08 9.42 -11.62
CA THR A 20 0.61 10.45 -12.38
C THR A 20 0.34 11.78 -11.72
N ILE A 21 1.40 12.51 -11.38
CA ILE A 21 1.29 13.82 -10.76
C ILE A 21 2.14 14.80 -11.54
N LYS A 22 1.81 16.09 -11.37
CA LYS A 22 2.60 17.15 -11.99
C LYS A 22 3.77 17.51 -11.10
N SER A 23 4.87 17.90 -11.71
CA SER A 23 6.04 18.38 -10.99
C SER A 23 5.64 19.54 -10.07
N GLY A 24 6.02 19.45 -8.82
CA GLY A 24 5.62 20.40 -7.79
C GLY A 24 4.31 20.08 -7.10
N GLY A 25 3.62 19.02 -7.52
CA GLY A 25 2.40 18.57 -6.87
C GLY A 25 2.66 17.80 -5.60
N GLU A 26 1.59 17.34 -4.98
CA GLU A 26 1.69 16.55 -3.76
C GLU A 26 1.35 15.10 -4.04
N PHE A 27 2.04 14.21 -3.37
CA PHE A 27 1.76 12.79 -3.43
C PHE A 27 1.53 12.26 -2.02
N TYR A 28 0.37 11.68 -1.81
CA TYR A 28 0.01 11.07 -0.53
C TYR A 28 -0.01 9.56 -0.71
N ALA A 29 1.03 8.90 -0.25
CA ALA A 29 1.23 7.48 -0.50
C ALA A 29 0.07 6.62 -0.03
N LEU A 30 -0.53 6.95 1.11
CA LEU A 30 -1.61 6.14 1.67
C LEU A 30 -3.01 6.66 1.35
N ALA A 31 -3.13 7.70 0.52
CA ALA A 31 -4.45 8.21 0.18
C ALA A 31 -5.24 7.17 -0.62
N GLY A 32 -6.39 6.78 -0.11
CA GLY A 32 -7.23 5.79 -0.75
C GLY A 32 -6.72 4.35 -0.67
N VAL A 33 -5.60 4.12 0.01
CA VAL A 33 -5.05 2.76 0.16
C VAL A 33 -5.55 2.18 1.46
N THR A 34 -6.10 0.98 1.38
CA THR A 34 -6.61 0.27 2.55
C THR A 34 -6.07 -1.16 2.54
N ALA A 35 -6.08 -1.77 3.71
CA ALA A 35 -5.71 -3.17 3.84
C ALA A 35 -6.65 -3.87 4.80
N VAL A 36 -6.99 -5.10 4.46
CA VAL A 36 -7.78 -5.96 5.32
C VAL A 36 -7.07 -7.30 5.45
N ASP A 37 -7.21 -7.91 6.61
CA ASP A 37 -6.70 -9.26 6.76
C ASP A 37 -7.73 -10.26 6.24
N THR A 38 -7.38 -11.54 6.30
CA THR A 38 -8.24 -12.58 5.76
C THR A 38 -9.46 -12.86 6.65
N CYS A 39 -9.49 -12.26 7.83
CA CYS A 39 -10.61 -12.35 8.75
C CYS A 39 -11.58 -11.17 8.59
N GLY A 40 -11.27 -10.23 7.69
CA GLY A 40 -12.10 -9.07 7.46
C GLY A 40 -11.80 -7.89 8.37
N ASN A 41 -10.72 -7.95 9.12
CA ASN A 41 -10.34 -6.83 9.98
C ASN A 41 -9.58 -5.78 9.19
N ASP A 42 -9.86 -4.52 9.50
CA ASP A 42 -9.17 -3.39 8.88
C ASP A 42 -7.78 -3.25 9.49
N ILE A 43 -6.76 -3.48 8.70
CA ILE A 43 -5.37 -3.34 9.14
C ILE A 43 -4.64 -2.26 8.34
N THR A 44 -5.39 -1.30 7.82
CA THR A 44 -4.83 -0.19 7.04
C THR A 44 -3.72 0.54 7.78
N SER A 45 -3.87 0.72 9.09
CA SER A 45 -2.85 1.41 9.88
C SER A 45 -1.54 0.62 10.00
N ASN A 46 -1.53 -0.63 9.62
CA ASN A 46 -0.32 -1.46 9.64
C ASN A 46 0.47 -1.40 8.34
N ILE A 47 -0.04 -0.67 7.35
CA ILE A 47 0.65 -0.56 6.07
C ILE A 47 1.95 0.22 6.24
N GLU A 48 3.03 -0.34 5.76
CA GLU A 48 4.32 0.35 5.69
C GLU A 48 4.58 0.74 4.25
N VAL A 49 5.19 1.91 4.07
CA VAL A 49 5.47 2.44 2.74
C VAL A 49 6.98 2.50 2.57
N PHE A 50 7.46 1.89 1.51
CA PHE A 50 8.89 1.91 1.16
C PHE A 50 9.04 2.58 -0.20
N GLY A 51 10.09 3.38 -0.32
CA GLY A 51 10.39 4.08 -1.54
C GLY A 51 10.23 5.58 -1.37
N ASN A 52 10.81 6.31 -2.31
CA ASN A 52 10.81 7.76 -2.30
C ASN A 52 10.21 8.28 -3.59
N VAL A 53 9.39 9.31 -3.47
CA VAL A 53 8.89 10.06 -4.63
C VAL A 53 9.35 11.50 -4.47
N VAL A 54 10.17 11.97 -5.41
CA VAL A 54 10.59 13.36 -5.42
C VAL A 54 9.62 14.12 -6.32
N THR A 55 8.63 14.76 -5.72
CA THR A 55 7.53 15.37 -6.47
C THR A 55 7.95 16.61 -7.26
N THR A 56 9.12 17.16 -6.98
CA THR A 56 9.65 18.32 -7.70
C THR A 56 10.54 17.93 -8.87
N ARG A 57 10.75 16.64 -9.08
CA ARG A 57 11.66 16.18 -10.14
C ARG A 57 10.94 15.19 -11.03
N LYS A 58 10.98 15.45 -12.32
CA LYS A 58 10.35 14.56 -13.30
C LYS A 58 10.99 13.18 -13.27
N GLY A 59 10.19 12.17 -13.41
CA GLY A 59 10.67 10.81 -13.46
C GLY A 59 9.63 9.82 -12.99
N LYS A 60 10.02 8.57 -13.00
CA LYS A 60 9.18 7.49 -12.49
C LYS A 60 9.79 6.96 -11.22
N TYR A 61 8.94 6.82 -10.21
CA TYR A 61 9.36 6.36 -8.89
C TYR A 61 8.52 5.17 -8.50
N LYS A 62 9.13 4.22 -7.83
CA LYS A 62 8.42 3.04 -7.35
C LYS A 62 8.18 3.15 -5.86
N VAL A 63 6.96 2.82 -5.47
CA VAL A 63 6.55 2.83 -4.07
C VAL A 63 5.99 1.45 -3.76
N THR A 64 6.47 0.85 -2.68
CA THR A 64 6.01 -0.46 -2.24
C THR A 64 5.24 -0.31 -0.94
N TYR A 65 4.04 -0.87 -0.93
CA TYR A 65 3.22 -0.97 0.27
C TYR A 65 3.37 -2.37 0.82
N SER A 66 3.56 -2.48 2.12
CA SER A 66 3.67 -3.76 2.79
C SER A 66 2.79 -3.76 4.03
N VAL A 67 2.07 -4.84 4.25
CA VAL A 67 1.23 -4.97 5.43
C VAL A 67 1.39 -6.37 6.00
N THR A 68 1.45 -6.45 7.32
CA THR A 68 1.55 -7.72 8.03
C THR A 68 0.34 -7.84 8.95
N ASP A 69 -0.34 -8.98 8.88
CA ASP A 69 -1.50 -9.23 9.73
C ASP A 69 -1.06 -9.80 11.08
N VAL A 70 -2.07 -10.08 11.93
CA VAL A 70 -1.79 -10.61 13.28
C VAL A 70 -1.20 -12.02 13.25
N LEU A 71 -1.37 -12.72 12.15
CA LEU A 71 -0.78 -14.05 11.95
C LEU A 71 0.61 -13.98 11.34
N LYS A 72 1.16 -12.78 11.25
CA LYS A 72 2.49 -12.50 10.70
C LYS A 72 2.63 -12.85 9.22
N ARG A 73 1.55 -12.75 8.49
CA ARG A 73 1.57 -12.89 7.05
C ARG A 73 1.69 -11.54 6.41
N THR A 74 2.52 -11.46 5.41
CA THR A 74 2.85 -10.19 4.78
C THR A 74 2.40 -10.20 3.33
N SER A 75 1.76 -9.11 2.92
CA SER A 75 1.47 -8.84 1.52
C SER A 75 2.16 -7.55 1.12
N SER A 76 2.55 -7.47 -0.14
CA SER A 76 3.15 -6.25 -0.65
C SER A 76 2.67 -5.97 -2.06
N VAL A 77 2.60 -4.69 -2.39
CA VAL A 77 2.20 -4.21 -3.71
C VAL A 77 3.13 -3.06 -4.08
N THR A 78 3.66 -3.10 -5.29
CA THR A 78 4.49 -2.02 -5.80
C THR A 78 3.72 -1.26 -6.87
N ILE A 79 3.71 0.06 -6.74
CA ILE A 79 3.12 0.95 -7.73
C ILE A 79 4.19 1.84 -8.33
N THR A 80 3.85 2.46 -9.46
CA THR A 80 4.72 3.44 -10.12
C THR A 80 4.06 4.81 -10.04
N VAL A 81 4.83 5.79 -9.56
CA VAL A 81 4.39 7.18 -9.52
C VAL A 81 5.19 7.93 -10.58
N THR A 82 4.47 8.53 -11.52
CA THR A 82 5.09 9.31 -12.59
C THR A 82 4.94 10.79 -12.26
N VAL A 83 6.06 11.50 -12.23
CA VAL A 83 6.08 12.95 -12.06
C VAL A 83 6.36 13.58 -13.41
N GLN A 84 5.45 14.41 -13.86
CA GLN A 84 5.53 15.04 -15.17
C GLN A 84 6.12 16.45 -15.11
#